data_2c2fc68143f2db50b9e9ec6f229400fd
#
_entry.id   2c2fc68143f2db50b9e9ec6f229400fd
#
_cell.length_a   1.000
_cell.length_b   1.000
_cell.length_c   1.000
_cell.angle_alpha   90.00
_cell.angle_beta   90.00
_cell.angle_gamma   90.00
#
_symmetry.space_group_name_H-M   'P 1'
#
loop_
_entity.id
_entity.type
_entity.pdbx_description
1 polymer ?
#
loop_
_entity_poly.entity_id
_entity_poly.type
_entity_poly.pdbx_seq_one_letter_code
_entity_poly.pdbx_strand_id
1 'polypeptide(L)'
;EGISIGDSLLDFFTKNELNNAHEIYDYKNKKYRYYFLNYRKSQTYEYLQITVKPSDKKFLIQGIDGHISYENNINDCYKKMRSVKKEIESVITAIGLNDSGAHPGYPGSKYKRVFYKIDNGAAELACYDMSKKSKKADRFGVSIKNIKFLNFLTNEAY
;
A
#
# COMPACT_ATOMS: atom_id res chain seq x y z
N GLU A 1 -8.19 11.64 -1.04
CA GLU A 1 -9.41 10.82 -0.78
C GLU A 1 -9.85 10.85 0.70
N GLY A 2 -9.25 11.73 1.50
CA GLY A 2 -9.71 12.07 2.85
C GLY A 2 -9.35 11.09 3.97
N ILE A 3 -8.57 10.03 3.70
CA ILE A 3 -8.08 9.09 4.72
C ILE A 3 -6.59 9.38 4.96
N SER A 4 -6.18 9.51 6.23
CA SER A 4 -4.81 9.83 6.61
C SER A 4 -4.24 8.85 7.64
N ILE A 5 -2.92 8.78 7.72
CA ILE A 5 -2.23 8.08 8.81
C ILE A 5 -2.59 8.75 10.14
N GLY A 6 -2.99 7.95 11.10
CA GLY A 6 -3.42 8.40 12.43
C GLY A 6 -4.93 8.63 12.59
N ASP A 7 -5.68 8.68 11.49
CA ASP A 7 -7.14 8.69 11.57
C ASP A 7 -7.66 7.36 12.15
N SER A 8 -8.87 7.36 12.69
CA SER A 8 -9.55 6.13 13.06
C SER A 8 -10.13 5.46 11.81
N LEU A 9 -9.81 4.19 11.57
CA LEU A 9 -10.43 3.43 10.49
C LEU A 9 -11.95 3.32 10.65
N LEU A 10 -12.45 3.43 11.89
CA LEU A 10 -13.89 3.38 12.19
C LEU A 10 -14.65 4.65 11.80
N ASP A 11 -13.94 5.75 11.46
CA ASP A 11 -14.57 6.96 10.92
C ASP A 11 -14.97 6.79 9.43
N PHE A 12 -14.40 5.79 8.77
CA PHE A 12 -14.61 5.53 7.33
C PHE A 12 -15.35 4.23 7.05
N PHE A 13 -15.22 3.23 7.94
CA PHE A 13 -15.78 1.89 7.78
C PHE A 13 -16.42 1.41 9.07
N THR A 14 -17.60 0.82 8.96
CA THR A 14 -18.24 0.14 10.08
C THR A 14 -17.51 -1.16 10.43
N LYS A 15 -17.67 -1.65 11.66
CA LYS A 15 -17.13 -2.97 12.06
C LYS A 15 -17.64 -4.11 11.17
N ASN A 16 -18.87 -4.00 10.69
CA ASN A 16 -19.43 -5.01 9.78
C ASN A 16 -18.70 -5.00 8.42
N GLU A 17 -18.40 -3.83 7.85
CA GLU A 17 -17.61 -3.73 6.62
C GLU A 17 -16.19 -4.27 6.82
N LEU A 18 -15.55 -3.99 7.96
CA LEU A 18 -14.23 -4.54 8.27
C LEU A 18 -14.24 -6.06 8.40
N ASN A 19 -15.27 -6.63 9.03
CA ASN A 19 -15.41 -8.08 9.15
C ASN A 19 -15.70 -8.78 7.81
N ASN A 20 -16.27 -8.06 6.84
CA ASN A 20 -16.55 -8.51 5.48
C ASN A 20 -15.53 -7.96 4.46
N ALA A 21 -14.35 -7.55 4.89
CA ALA A 21 -13.28 -7.14 3.98
C ALA A 21 -12.93 -8.27 3.00
N HIS A 22 -12.50 -7.90 1.78
CA HIS A 22 -12.10 -8.88 0.76
C HIS A 22 -10.99 -9.81 1.25
N GLU A 23 -10.07 -9.27 2.04
CA GLU A 23 -9.03 -10.02 2.73
C GLU A 23 -8.73 -9.37 4.08
N ILE A 24 -8.50 -10.21 5.10
CA ILE A 24 -8.01 -9.79 6.43
C ILE A 24 -6.76 -10.62 6.71
N TYR A 25 -5.66 -9.95 7.00
CA TYR A 25 -4.39 -10.60 7.27
C TYR A 25 -3.76 -10.09 8.55
N ASP A 26 -3.45 -11.01 9.45
CA ASP A 26 -2.67 -10.72 10.66
C ASP A 26 -1.17 -10.95 10.39
N TYR A 27 -0.37 -9.90 10.56
CA TYR A 27 1.09 -10.03 10.56
C TYR A 27 1.58 -10.86 11.75
N LYS A 28 2.82 -11.29 11.68
CA LYS A 28 3.47 -12.06 12.74
C LYS A 28 3.16 -11.48 14.13
N ASN A 29 2.89 -12.36 15.09
CA ASN A 29 2.51 -12.02 16.47
C ASN A 29 1.24 -11.15 16.59
N LYS A 30 0.43 -11.05 15.54
CA LYS A 30 -0.79 -10.21 15.49
C LYS A 30 -0.56 -8.76 15.93
N LYS A 31 0.68 -8.26 15.77
CA LYS A 31 1.05 -6.89 16.17
C LYS A 31 0.40 -5.86 15.26
N TYR A 32 0.22 -6.21 13.98
CA TYR A 32 -0.51 -5.44 12.99
C TYR A 32 -1.44 -6.33 12.21
N ARG A 33 -2.50 -5.72 11.66
CA ARG A 33 -3.49 -6.35 10.78
C ARG A 33 -3.75 -5.42 9.63
N TYR A 34 -3.86 -5.95 8.40
CA TYR A 34 -4.45 -5.18 7.32
C TYR A 34 -5.82 -5.71 6.93
N TYR A 35 -6.63 -4.78 6.42
CA TYR A 35 -7.90 -5.00 5.77
C TYR A 35 -7.77 -4.60 4.31
N PHE A 36 -8.13 -5.48 3.38
CA PHE A 36 -8.20 -5.19 1.96
C PHE A 36 -9.64 -4.85 1.62
N LEU A 37 -9.90 -3.57 1.36
CA LEU A 37 -11.23 -2.98 1.33
C LEU A 37 -11.54 -2.37 -0.04
N ASN A 38 -12.77 -2.57 -0.51
CA ASN A 38 -13.31 -1.78 -1.60
C ASN A 38 -13.79 -0.44 -1.04
N TYR A 39 -13.12 0.64 -1.39
CA TYR A 39 -13.48 1.97 -0.93
C TYR A 39 -14.29 2.70 -2.01
N ARG A 40 -15.61 2.59 -1.94
CA ARG A 40 -16.56 3.12 -2.93
C ARG A 40 -16.45 4.63 -3.19
N LYS A 41 -15.86 5.38 -2.28
CA LYS A 41 -15.61 6.83 -2.43
C LYS A 41 -14.30 7.13 -3.17
N SER A 42 -13.45 6.12 -3.39
CA SER A 42 -12.25 6.29 -4.20
C SER A 42 -12.63 6.43 -5.66
N GLN A 43 -12.12 7.49 -6.29
CA GLN A 43 -12.22 7.69 -7.75
C GLN A 43 -10.96 7.21 -8.47
N THR A 44 -9.91 6.88 -7.72
CA THR A 44 -8.58 6.56 -8.27
C THR A 44 -8.20 5.11 -8.04
N TYR A 45 -8.44 4.57 -6.85
CA TYR A 45 -7.99 3.23 -6.46
C TYR A 45 -9.15 2.24 -6.44
N GLU A 46 -8.93 1.08 -7.03
CA GLU A 46 -9.90 -0.03 -7.01
C GLU A 46 -10.04 -0.61 -5.60
N TYR A 47 -8.91 -0.70 -4.89
CA TYR A 47 -8.84 -1.24 -3.54
C TYR A 47 -7.89 -0.42 -2.67
N LEU A 48 -8.21 -0.39 -1.39
CA LEU A 48 -7.32 0.10 -0.34
C LEU A 48 -6.94 -1.06 0.59
N GLN A 49 -5.66 -1.18 0.87
CA GLN A 49 -5.16 -2.00 1.96
C GLN A 49 -4.83 -1.07 3.13
N ILE A 50 -5.55 -1.21 4.23
CA ILE A 50 -5.37 -0.32 5.39
C ILE A 50 -4.89 -1.14 6.58
N THR A 51 -3.77 -0.73 7.15
CA THR A 51 -3.12 -1.40 8.27
C THR A 51 -3.38 -0.66 9.57
N VAL A 52 -3.77 -1.42 10.59
CA VAL A 52 -4.01 -0.95 11.97
C VAL A 52 -3.33 -1.87 12.98
N LYS A 53 -3.33 -1.49 14.27
CA LYS A 53 -3.00 -2.39 15.37
C LYS A 53 -4.30 -3.02 15.91
N PRO A 54 -4.48 -4.36 15.89
CA PRO A 54 -5.70 -5.00 16.40
C PRO A 54 -5.95 -4.74 17.88
N SER A 55 -4.89 -4.51 18.67
CA SER A 55 -4.98 -4.18 20.09
C SER A 55 -5.42 -2.75 20.38
N ASP A 56 -5.40 -1.87 19.38
CA ASP A 56 -5.83 -0.48 19.52
C ASP A 56 -7.34 -0.37 19.31
N LYS A 57 -8.09 -0.05 20.37
CA LYS A 57 -9.55 0.11 20.31
C LYS A 57 -10.01 1.23 19.38
N LYS A 58 -9.15 2.20 19.08
CA LYS A 58 -9.42 3.31 18.16
C LYS A 58 -9.17 2.95 16.71
N PHE A 59 -8.52 1.81 16.43
CA PHE A 59 -8.17 1.38 15.09
C PHE A 59 -7.42 2.46 14.30
N LEU A 60 -6.41 3.09 14.94
CA LEU A 60 -5.64 4.14 14.29
C LEU A 60 -4.83 3.58 13.12
N ILE A 61 -4.97 4.23 11.96
CA ILE A 61 -4.33 3.84 10.71
C ILE A 61 -2.82 4.02 10.81
N GLN A 62 -2.07 2.96 10.49
CA GLN A 62 -0.62 2.90 10.53
C GLN A 62 0.00 2.83 9.13
N GLY A 63 -0.76 2.34 8.16
CA GLY A 63 -0.37 2.24 6.76
C GLY A 63 -1.59 2.25 5.85
N ILE A 64 -1.44 2.87 4.68
CA ILE A 64 -2.44 2.91 3.62
C ILE A 64 -1.73 2.54 2.33
N ASP A 65 -2.26 1.55 1.61
CA ASP A 65 -1.81 1.18 0.28
C ASP A 65 -3.02 1.24 -0.68
N GLY A 66 -2.91 2.06 -1.73
CA GLY A 66 -3.92 2.14 -2.80
C GLY A 66 -3.42 1.38 -4.03
N HIS A 67 -4.30 0.62 -4.69
CA HIS A 67 -3.96 -0.24 -5.82
C HIS A 67 -4.81 0.04 -7.05
N ILE A 68 -4.16 0.01 -8.23
CA ILE A 68 -4.79 0.06 -9.56
C ILE A 68 -4.26 -1.12 -10.35
N SER A 69 -5.16 -1.94 -10.91
CA SER A 69 -4.81 -3.09 -11.75
C SER A 69 -4.58 -2.68 -13.20
N TYR A 70 -3.64 -3.35 -13.88
CA TYR A 70 -3.31 -3.11 -15.29
C TYR A 70 -3.36 -4.39 -16.13
N GLU A 71 -4.02 -5.42 -15.63
CA GLU A 71 -4.10 -6.75 -16.24
C GLU A 71 -2.71 -7.26 -16.67
N ASN A 72 -2.34 -7.25 -17.93
CA ASN A 72 -1.00 -7.63 -18.40
C ASN A 72 -0.32 -6.45 -19.12
N ASN A 73 -0.44 -5.25 -18.57
CA ASN A 73 0.06 -4.02 -19.20
C ASN A 73 0.96 -3.21 -18.26
N ILE A 74 2.12 -3.77 -17.96
CA ILE A 74 3.12 -3.12 -17.09
C ILE A 74 3.58 -1.75 -17.61
N ASN A 75 3.52 -1.52 -18.93
CA ASN A 75 3.93 -0.24 -19.51
C ASN A 75 3.00 0.92 -19.09
N ASP A 76 1.71 0.68 -18.98
CA ASP A 76 0.76 1.70 -18.50
C ASP A 76 0.91 1.92 -16.99
N CYS A 77 1.23 0.89 -16.22
CA CYS A 77 1.67 1.06 -14.84
C CYS A 77 2.87 2.03 -14.75
N TYR A 78 3.91 1.82 -15.54
CA TYR A 78 5.07 2.71 -15.54
C TYR A 78 4.74 4.15 -15.98
N LYS A 79 3.81 4.34 -16.91
CA LYS A 79 3.33 5.69 -17.29
C LYS A 79 2.65 6.37 -16.09
N LYS A 80 1.74 5.65 -15.41
CA LYS A 80 1.05 6.15 -14.21
C LYS A 80 2.05 6.48 -13.10
N MET A 81 2.99 5.59 -12.83
CA MET A 81 4.02 5.80 -11.81
C MET A 81 4.84 7.08 -12.09
N ARG A 82 5.22 7.33 -13.35
CA ARG A 82 5.94 8.56 -13.73
C ARG A 82 5.11 9.83 -13.52
N SER A 83 3.81 9.77 -13.83
CA SER A 83 2.90 10.90 -13.59
C SER A 83 2.78 11.21 -12.11
N VAL A 84 2.44 10.22 -11.30
CA VAL A 84 2.27 10.37 -9.85
C VAL A 84 3.59 10.76 -9.17
N LYS A 85 4.72 10.24 -9.66
CA LYS A 85 6.05 10.65 -9.18
C LYS A 85 6.25 12.17 -9.32
N LYS A 86 5.95 12.73 -10.50
CA LYS A 86 6.07 14.20 -10.74
C LYS A 86 5.14 14.99 -9.83
N GLU A 87 3.92 14.53 -9.61
CA GLU A 87 2.96 15.18 -8.72
C GLU A 87 3.48 15.20 -7.27
N ILE A 88 3.97 14.06 -6.76
CA ILE A 88 4.56 13.97 -5.42
C ILE A 88 5.78 14.88 -5.28
N GLU A 89 6.71 14.81 -6.23
CA GLU A 89 7.95 15.61 -6.21
C GLU A 89 7.71 17.12 -6.36
N SER A 90 6.52 17.54 -6.79
CA SER A 90 6.13 18.95 -6.80
C SER A 90 5.67 19.49 -5.43
N VAL A 91 5.32 18.60 -4.50
CA VAL A 91 4.75 18.97 -3.20
C VAL A 91 5.59 18.53 -2.00
N ILE A 92 6.55 17.62 -2.19
CA ILE A 92 7.47 17.18 -1.14
C ILE A 92 8.91 17.47 -1.53
N THR A 93 9.75 17.80 -0.54
CA THR A 93 11.19 18.04 -0.73
C THR A 93 12.04 16.76 -0.65
N ALA A 94 11.44 15.60 -0.38
CA ALA A 94 12.13 14.33 -0.26
C ALA A 94 12.63 13.82 -1.62
N ILE A 95 13.87 13.34 -1.65
CA ILE A 95 14.44 12.71 -2.85
C ILE A 95 13.93 11.28 -2.97
N GLY A 96 13.36 10.94 -4.12
CA GLY A 96 12.91 9.58 -4.42
C GLY A 96 14.09 8.64 -4.71
N LEU A 97 14.19 7.57 -3.94
CA LEU A 97 15.18 6.50 -4.17
C LEU A 97 14.54 5.42 -5.06
N ASN A 98 15.14 5.21 -6.25
CA ASN A 98 14.66 4.19 -7.17
C ASN A 98 15.24 2.81 -6.80
N ASP A 99 14.41 1.79 -6.84
CA ASP A 99 14.77 0.41 -6.60
C ASP A 99 13.99 -0.54 -7.52
N SER A 100 14.57 -1.69 -7.86
CA SER A 100 13.90 -2.71 -8.66
C SER A 100 14.48 -4.09 -8.37
N GLY A 101 13.65 -5.13 -8.48
CA GLY A 101 14.10 -6.49 -8.19
C GLY A 101 13.05 -7.55 -8.45
N ALA A 102 13.34 -8.77 -8.02
CA ALA A 102 12.39 -9.86 -7.99
C ALA A 102 11.36 -9.63 -6.89
N HIS A 103 10.09 -9.97 -7.16
CA HIS A 103 9.03 -9.87 -6.16
C HIS A 103 9.21 -10.95 -5.07
N PRO A 104 9.32 -10.59 -3.78
CA PRO A 104 9.66 -11.56 -2.74
C PRO A 104 8.61 -12.65 -2.53
N GLY A 105 7.33 -12.35 -2.75
CA GLY A 105 6.21 -13.28 -2.53
C GLY A 105 5.70 -13.99 -3.79
N TYR A 106 6.16 -13.62 -5.00
CA TYR A 106 5.65 -14.18 -6.25
C TYR A 106 6.80 -14.52 -7.22
N PRO A 107 7.29 -15.77 -7.22
CA PRO A 107 8.40 -16.19 -8.08
C PRO A 107 8.17 -15.88 -9.56
N GLY A 108 9.20 -15.30 -10.21
CA GLY A 108 9.15 -14.88 -11.60
C GLY A 108 8.51 -13.52 -11.85
N SER A 109 7.90 -12.91 -10.82
CA SER A 109 7.40 -11.54 -10.87
C SER A 109 8.49 -10.55 -10.46
N LYS A 110 8.35 -9.29 -10.90
CA LYS A 110 9.32 -8.22 -10.66
C LYS A 110 8.62 -6.99 -10.11
N TYR A 111 9.40 -6.08 -9.53
CA TYR A 111 8.92 -4.75 -9.18
C TYR A 111 9.87 -3.66 -9.62
N LYS A 112 9.33 -2.47 -9.84
CA LYS A 112 10.05 -1.18 -9.85
C LYS A 112 9.35 -0.26 -8.88
N ARG A 113 10.10 0.41 -8.03
CA ARG A 113 9.54 1.35 -7.04
C ARG A 113 10.38 2.60 -6.89
N VAL A 114 9.72 3.63 -6.36
CA VAL A 114 10.34 4.86 -5.88
C VAL A 114 9.95 5.01 -4.42
N PHE A 115 10.93 5.11 -3.56
CA PHE A 115 10.76 5.23 -2.11
C PHE A 115 11.15 6.63 -1.66
N TYR A 116 10.29 7.25 -0.85
CA TYR A 116 10.50 8.57 -0.26
C TYR A 116 10.51 8.44 1.27
N LYS A 117 11.60 8.86 1.88
CA LYS A 117 11.62 9.04 3.33
C LYS A 117 10.96 10.38 3.65
N ILE A 118 9.91 10.33 4.46
CA ILE A 118 9.19 11.53 4.95
C ILE A 118 9.32 11.60 6.47
N ASP A 119 9.01 12.74 7.09
CA ASP A 119 9.27 13.00 8.53
C ASP A 119 8.54 11.90 9.32
N ASN A 120 7.82 11.33 9.59
CA ASN A 120 7.29 10.27 10.44
C ASN A 120 6.98 8.96 9.71
N GLY A 121 7.71 8.69 8.61
CA GLY A 121 7.45 7.44 7.88
C GLY A 121 8.06 7.39 6.49
N ALA A 122 7.32 6.75 5.58
CA ALA A 122 7.71 6.64 4.19
C ALA A 122 6.50 6.67 3.25
N ALA A 123 6.72 7.17 2.04
CA ALA A 123 5.81 6.96 0.91
C ALA A 123 6.52 6.11 -0.15
N GLU A 124 5.76 5.29 -0.88
CA GLU A 124 6.27 4.43 -1.93
C GLU A 124 5.32 4.44 -3.13
N LEU A 125 5.90 4.50 -4.32
CA LEU A 125 5.22 4.22 -5.58
C LEU A 125 5.83 2.94 -6.14
N ALA A 126 5.03 1.96 -6.51
CA ALA A 126 5.53 0.70 -7.03
C ALA A 126 4.70 0.22 -8.22
N CYS A 127 5.40 -0.32 -9.23
CA CYS A 127 4.79 -1.14 -10.27
C CYS A 127 5.24 -2.58 -10.10
N TYR A 128 4.29 -3.48 -10.10
CA TYR A 128 4.51 -4.92 -10.00
C TYR A 128 4.17 -5.60 -11.33
N ASP A 129 5.20 -6.14 -11.98
CA ASP A 129 5.13 -6.95 -13.21
C ASP A 129 4.93 -8.41 -12.79
N MET A 130 3.70 -8.86 -12.88
CA MET A 130 3.27 -10.13 -12.30
C MET A 130 3.46 -11.26 -13.31
N SER A 131 4.16 -12.31 -12.91
CA SER A 131 4.32 -13.49 -13.76
C SER A 131 2.98 -14.17 -14.04
N LYS A 132 2.82 -14.75 -15.23
CA LYS A 132 1.61 -15.53 -15.57
C LYS A 132 1.29 -16.64 -14.57
N LYS A 133 2.32 -17.20 -13.91
CA LYS A 133 2.16 -18.24 -12.88
C LYS A 133 1.50 -17.72 -11.60
N SER A 134 1.60 -16.43 -11.30
CA SER A 134 1.01 -15.83 -10.12
C SER A 134 -0.51 -15.72 -10.20
N LYS A 135 -1.09 -15.77 -11.42
CA LYS A 135 -2.51 -15.50 -11.69
C LYS A 135 -2.99 -14.14 -11.16
N LYS A 136 -2.08 -13.20 -10.96
CA LYS A 136 -2.37 -11.82 -10.52
C LYS A 136 -2.16 -10.87 -11.68
N ALA A 137 -2.92 -9.78 -11.71
CA ALA A 137 -2.71 -8.69 -12.67
C ALA A 137 -1.45 -7.88 -12.33
N ASP A 138 -0.84 -7.27 -13.34
CA ASP A 138 0.10 -6.18 -13.13
C ASP A 138 -0.60 -5.07 -12.36
N ARG A 139 0.10 -4.37 -11.49
CA ARG A 139 -0.53 -3.36 -10.65
C ARG A 139 0.39 -2.20 -10.31
N PHE A 140 -0.21 -1.04 -10.20
CA PHE A 140 0.37 0.13 -9.57
C PHE A 140 -0.06 0.19 -8.10
N GLY A 141 0.88 0.46 -7.21
CA GLY A 141 0.63 0.71 -5.80
C GLY A 141 1.19 2.06 -5.38
N VAL A 142 0.40 2.77 -4.57
CA VAL A 142 0.85 3.94 -3.81
C VAL A 142 0.69 3.62 -2.34
N SER A 143 1.73 3.79 -1.55
CA SER A 143 1.67 3.46 -0.15
C SER A 143 2.25 4.58 0.73
N ILE A 144 1.63 4.77 1.90
CA ILE A 144 2.13 5.64 2.96
C ILE A 144 2.12 4.83 4.25
N LYS A 145 3.23 4.83 4.97
CA LYS A 145 3.39 4.08 6.22
C LYS A 145 4.05 4.95 7.27
N ASN A 146 3.55 4.89 8.51
CA ASN A 146 4.26 5.55 9.60
C ASN A 146 5.54 4.81 9.99
N ILE A 147 6.44 5.50 10.68
CA ILE A 147 7.76 4.98 11.02
C ILE A 147 7.70 3.71 11.89
N LYS A 148 6.71 3.59 12.77
CA LYS A 148 6.58 2.43 13.65
C LYS A 148 6.20 1.17 12.89
N PHE A 149 5.27 1.30 11.93
CA PHE A 149 4.88 0.19 11.07
C PHE A 149 5.99 -0.15 10.06
N LEU A 150 6.66 0.86 9.50
CA LEU A 150 7.80 0.66 8.61
C LEU A 150 8.92 -0.14 9.30
N ASN A 151 9.31 0.24 10.52
CA ASN A 151 10.32 -0.48 11.32
C ASN A 151 9.89 -1.92 11.61
N PHE A 152 8.62 -2.14 11.90
CA PHE A 152 8.09 -3.50 12.07
C PHE A 152 8.22 -4.32 10.78
N LEU A 153 7.85 -3.78 9.63
CA LEU A 153 7.97 -4.48 8.34
C LEU A 153 9.42 -4.87 8.02
N THR A 154 10.35 -3.99 8.37
CA THR A 154 11.79 -4.22 8.10
C THR A 154 12.41 -5.27 9.01
N ASN A 155 11.99 -5.36 10.27
CA ASN A 155 12.73 -6.11 11.29
C ASN A 155 11.96 -7.31 11.88
N GLU A 156 10.64 -7.34 11.79
CA GLU A 156 9.83 -8.28 12.57
C GLU A 156 8.74 -9.02 11.78
N ALA A 157 8.33 -8.50 10.60
CA ALA A 157 7.11 -8.95 9.93
C ALA A 157 7.20 -10.35 9.31
N TYR A 158 8.42 -10.82 9.00
CA TYR A 158 8.69 -12.06 8.24
C TYR A 158 9.62 -13.01 8.95
#